data_e10316d19161efb9a6e6aa26f1b2b8db
#
_entry.id   e10316d19161efb9a6e6aa26f1b2b8db
#
_cell.length_a   1.000
_cell.length_b   1.000
_cell.length_c   1.000
_cell.angle_alpha   90.00
_cell.angle_beta   90.00
_cell.angle_gamma   90.00
#
_symmetry.space_group_name_H-M   'P 1'
#
loop_
_entity.id
_entity.type
_entity.pdbx_description
1 polymer ?
#
loop_
_entity_poly.entity_id
_entity_poly.type
_entity_poly.pdbx_seq_one_letter_code
_entity_poly.pdbx_strand_id
1 'polypeptide(L)' 'MSPMELHKVVERVRGEFLEMPGLRLTLPQAARLWGLDLPSCEEVLDVLVRAAFLRRTPSGAVTRAEG' A
#
# COMPACT_ATOMS: atom_id res chain seq x y z
N MET A 1 8.95 7.52 -10.17
CA MET A 1 8.65 8.29 -8.94
C MET A 1 9.94 8.61 -8.22
N SER A 2 10.14 9.86 -7.83
CA SER A 2 11.34 10.24 -7.10
C SER A 2 11.30 9.69 -5.67
N PRO A 3 12.47 9.55 -5.01
CA PRO A 3 12.48 9.04 -3.63
C PRO A 3 11.64 9.87 -2.67
N MET A 4 11.61 11.20 -2.84
CA MET A 4 10.81 12.06 -1.98
C MET A 4 9.32 11.87 -2.23
N GLU A 5 8.92 11.74 -3.48
CA GLU A 5 7.52 11.46 -3.81
C GLU A 5 7.09 10.10 -3.28
N LEU A 6 7.97 9.12 -3.42
CA LEU A 6 7.69 7.77 -2.91
C LEU A 6 7.46 7.83 -1.41
N HIS A 7 8.32 8.53 -0.68
CA HIS A 7 8.17 8.66 0.77
C HIS A 7 6.83 9.29 1.14
N LYS A 8 6.44 10.35 0.45
CA LYS A 8 5.17 11.03 0.73
C LYS A 8 3.98 10.12 0.47
N VAL A 9 4.01 9.37 -0.63
CA VAL A 9 2.91 8.46 -0.96
C VAL A 9 2.86 7.30 0.02
N VAL A 10 4.02 6.76 0.39
CA VAL A 10 4.10 5.68 1.38
C VAL A 10 3.46 6.13 2.71
N GLU A 11 3.78 7.35 3.17
CA GLU A 11 3.21 7.84 4.42
C GLU A 11 1.71 8.07 4.31
N ARG A 12 1.24 8.54 3.18
CA ARG A 12 -0.19 8.72 2.95
C ARG A 12 -0.92 7.39 2.97
N VAL A 13 -0.40 6.40 2.27
CA VAL A 13 -1.00 5.07 2.21
C VAL A 13 -1.00 4.42 3.59
N ARG A 14 0.11 4.56 4.31
CA ARG A 14 0.21 4.06 5.67
C ARG A 14 -0.88 4.65 6.56
N GLY A 15 -1.12 5.96 6.43
CA GLY A 15 -2.18 6.63 7.18
C GLY A 15 -3.56 6.08 6.88
N GLU A 16 -3.83 5.74 5.62
CA GLU A 16 -5.12 5.16 5.23
C GLU A 16 -5.36 3.83 5.95
N PHE A 17 -4.35 2.98 6.00
CA PHE A 17 -4.47 1.69 6.68
C PHE A 17 -4.54 1.85 8.20
N LEU A 18 -3.94 2.91 8.75
CA LEU A 18 -4.06 3.18 10.18
C LEU A 18 -5.47 3.62 10.54
N GLU A 19 -6.11 4.40 9.68
CA GLU A 19 -7.47 4.86 9.92
C GLU A 19 -8.51 3.76 9.70
N MET A 20 -8.20 2.84 8.80
CA MET A 20 -9.10 1.73 8.48
C MET A 20 -8.34 0.41 8.61
N PRO A 21 -8.21 -0.09 9.86
CA PRO A 21 -7.40 -1.30 10.09
C PRO A 21 -7.88 -2.54 9.35
N GLY A 22 -9.16 -2.58 9.00
CA GLY A 22 -9.71 -3.70 8.23
C GLY A 22 -9.60 -3.54 6.73
N LEU A 23 -8.96 -2.48 6.25
CA LEU A 23 -8.86 -2.22 4.83
C LEU A 23 -8.09 -3.32 4.12
N ARG A 24 -8.61 -3.77 2.99
CA ARG A 24 -7.99 -4.79 2.16
C ARG A 24 -8.15 -4.37 0.71
N LEU A 25 -7.04 -4.27 0.00
CA LEU A 25 -7.04 -3.79 -1.38
C LEU A 25 -6.17 -4.68 -2.25
N THR A 26 -6.66 -4.97 -3.46
CA THR A 26 -5.81 -5.58 -4.49
C THR A 26 -4.95 -4.47 -5.10
N LEU A 27 -3.92 -4.86 -5.85
CA LEU A 27 -3.06 -3.87 -6.50
C LEU A 27 -3.84 -2.95 -7.45
N PRO A 28 -4.72 -3.45 -8.34
CA PRO A 28 -5.49 -2.55 -9.20
C PRO A 28 -6.42 -1.62 -8.41
N GLN A 29 -7.02 -2.12 -7.33
CA GLN A 29 -7.89 -1.29 -6.49
C GLN A 29 -7.09 -0.16 -5.83
N ALA A 30 -5.92 -0.49 -5.30
CA ALA A 30 -5.06 0.49 -4.65
C ALA A 30 -4.57 1.53 -5.64
N ALA A 31 -4.16 1.10 -6.82
CA ALA A 31 -3.68 2.01 -7.85
C ALA A 31 -4.77 3.01 -8.25
N ARG A 32 -5.99 2.52 -8.42
CA ARG A 32 -7.12 3.37 -8.78
C ARG A 32 -7.47 4.35 -7.65
N LEU A 33 -7.47 3.86 -6.42
CA LEU A 33 -7.83 4.67 -5.26
C LEU A 33 -6.86 5.83 -5.08
N TRP A 34 -5.56 5.59 -5.26
CA TRP A 34 -4.55 6.61 -5.02
C TRP A 34 -4.04 7.30 -6.28
N GLY A 35 -4.62 6.98 -7.44
CA GLY A 35 -4.24 7.62 -8.69
C GLY A 35 -2.82 7.31 -9.13
N LEU A 36 -2.37 6.08 -8.91
CA LEU A 36 -1.03 5.65 -9.27
C LEU A 36 -1.05 4.67 -10.42
N ASP A 37 0.02 4.66 -11.22
CA ASP A 37 0.21 3.60 -12.20
C ASP A 37 0.57 2.31 -11.44
N LEU A 38 0.38 1.16 -12.07
CA LEU A 38 0.60 -0.12 -11.41
C LEU A 38 2.02 -0.29 -10.86
N PRO A 39 3.09 -0.01 -11.64
CA PRO A 39 4.44 -0.16 -11.12
C PRO A 39 4.72 0.72 -9.89
N SER A 40 4.25 1.96 -9.90
CA SER A 40 4.45 2.86 -8.77
C SER A 40 3.68 2.39 -7.55
N CYS A 41 2.46 1.92 -7.75
CA CYS A 41 1.64 1.41 -6.66
C CYS A 41 2.29 0.17 -6.04
N GLU A 42 2.82 -0.72 -6.88
CA GLU A 42 3.51 -1.90 -6.39
C GLU A 42 4.73 -1.53 -5.57
N GLU A 43 5.48 -0.53 -6.00
CA GLU A 43 6.65 -0.05 -5.26
C GLU A 43 6.26 0.46 -3.88
N VAL A 44 5.19 1.25 -3.80
CA VAL A 44 4.70 1.78 -2.53
C VAL A 44 4.28 0.66 -1.59
N LEU A 45 3.51 -0.29 -2.11
CA LEU A 45 3.03 -1.39 -1.28
C LEU A 45 4.19 -2.30 -0.84
N ASP A 46 5.17 -2.49 -1.72
CA ASP A 46 6.33 -3.30 -1.40
C ASP A 46 7.13 -2.72 -0.22
N VAL A 47 7.29 -1.39 -0.19
CA VAL A 47 7.96 -0.72 0.93
C VAL A 47 7.25 -1.05 2.24
N LEU A 48 5.92 -0.98 2.25
CA LEU A 48 5.15 -1.22 3.47
C LEU A 48 5.13 -2.71 3.86
N VAL A 49 5.16 -3.59 2.87
CA VAL A 49 5.25 -5.03 3.15
C VAL A 49 6.62 -5.36 3.75
N ARG A 50 7.69 -4.80 3.19
CA ARG A 50 9.04 -5.01 3.71
C ARG A 50 9.22 -4.46 5.11
N ALA A 51 8.50 -3.40 5.44
CA ALA A 51 8.52 -2.82 6.77
C ALA A 51 7.67 -3.59 7.76
N ALA A 52 7.05 -4.70 7.32
CA ALA A 52 6.15 -5.52 8.13
C ALA A 52 4.91 -4.77 8.59
N PHE A 53 4.58 -3.67 7.94
CA PHE A 53 3.36 -2.93 8.22
C PHE A 53 2.16 -3.53 7.50
N LEU A 54 2.36 -4.01 6.29
CA LEU A 54 1.35 -4.69 5.49
C LEU A 54 1.78 -6.13 5.20
N ARG A 55 0.82 -6.98 4.87
CA ARG A 55 1.10 -8.33 4.38
C ARG A 55 0.27 -8.58 3.14
N ARG A 56 0.74 -9.47 2.30
CA ARG A 56 0.00 -9.88 1.11
C ARG A 56 -0.84 -11.10 1.46
N THR A 57 -2.08 -11.11 0.97
CA THR A 57 -2.96 -12.24 1.19
C THR A 57 -2.85 -13.24 0.04
N PRO A 58 -3.27 -14.49 0.24
CA PRO A 58 -3.26 -15.47 -0.85
C PRO A 58 -4.11 -15.04 -2.05
N SER A 59 -5.10 -14.18 -1.85
CA SER A 59 -5.96 -13.70 -2.93
C SER A 59 -5.35 -12.52 -3.71
N GLY A 60 -4.14 -12.10 -3.36
CA GLY A 60 -3.47 -11.03 -4.07
C GLY A 60 -3.79 -9.63 -3.57
N ALA A 61 -4.36 -9.53 -2.38
CA ALA A 61 -4.62 -8.24 -1.76
C ALA A 61 -3.55 -7.91 -0.72
N VAL A 62 -3.57 -6.68 -0.23
CA VAL A 62 -2.72 -6.26 0.89
C VAL A 62 -3.61 -5.79 2.03
N THR A 63 -3.17 -6.03 3.25
CA THR A 63 -3.89 -5.63 4.45
C THR A 63 -2.87 -5.45 5.58
N ARG A 64 -3.33 -4.92 6.72
CA ARG A 64 -2.44 -4.74 7.87
C ARG A 64 -1.87 -6.08 8.32
N ALA A 65 -0.56 -6.08 8.59
CA ALA A 65 0.13 -7.30 8.98
C ALA A 65 -0.35 -7.85 10.34
N GLU A 66 -0.82 -6.95 11.18
CA GLU A 66 -1.31 -7.35 12.50
C GLU A 66 -2.81 -7.56 12.54
N GLY A 67 -3.42 -7.47 11.43
CA GLY A 67 -4.85 -7.58 11.18
C GLY A 67 -5.78 -8.10 12.21
#